data_fbaf9746200c295abba9f24e5c29aa87
#
_entry.id   fbaf9746200c295abba9f24e5c29aa87
#
_cell.length_a   1.000
_cell.length_b   1.000
_cell.length_c   1.000
_cell.angle_alpha   90.00
_cell.angle_beta   90.00
_cell.angle_gamma   90.00
#
_symmetry.space_group_name_H-M   'P 1'
#
loop_
_entity.id
_entity.type
_entity.pdbx_description
1 polymer ?
#
loop_
_entity_poly.entity_id
_entity_poly.type
_entity_poly.pdbx_seq_one_letter_code
_entity_poly.pdbx_strand_id
1 'polypeptide(L)'
;SRIYVDIKKKMCDRVGIGYKEFLLPDETSSSILAEKIELCNCDDTIDGIIIQLPLPDHLPEESLLQMVYPDKDVDGFHALNIARLVSRPVMDSEEIEEMVSDNSDFGLGSIEGRDNNCDPDQIVSRVQKSIINTSKKQCGFTPCTPQGIVTLLDFYGFKGMGKRALIIGCGRVGRPLGLMLLARGMTVSYIDRHTRHIDTIKRIRDTDLLVVAVGIR
;
A
#
# COMPACT_ATOMS: atom_id res chain seq x y z
N SER A 1 10.73 -8.96 -12.04
CA SER A 1 10.33 -8.16 -13.16
C SER A 1 11.13 -6.86 -13.21
N ARG A 2 12.09 -6.81 -14.13
CA ARG A 2 13.12 -5.76 -14.26
C ARG A 2 12.53 -4.34 -14.42
N ILE A 3 11.41 -4.24 -15.12
CA ILE A 3 10.72 -2.95 -15.36
C ILE A 3 10.35 -2.23 -14.05
N TYR A 4 9.82 -2.96 -13.06
CA TYR A 4 9.45 -2.36 -11.77
C TYR A 4 10.67 -1.91 -10.96
N VAL A 5 11.78 -2.66 -11.04
CA VAL A 5 13.04 -2.29 -10.39
C VAL A 5 13.59 -1.00 -10.99
N ASP A 6 13.60 -0.90 -12.33
CA ASP A 6 14.08 0.29 -13.04
C ASP A 6 13.22 1.53 -12.73
N ILE A 7 11.90 1.36 -12.60
CA ILE A 7 10.99 2.45 -12.20
C ILE A 7 11.30 2.89 -10.77
N LYS A 8 11.43 1.96 -9.82
CA LYS A 8 11.78 2.26 -8.42
C LYS A 8 13.09 3.04 -8.35
N LYS A 9 14.13 2.59 -9.06
CA LYS A 9 15.43 3.27 -9.10
C LYS A 9 15.30 4.72 -9.61
N LYS A 10 14.63 4.92 -10.74
CA LYS A 10 14.39 6.26 -11.28
C LYS A 10 13.63 7.16 -10.31
N MET A 11 12.67 6.61 -9.57
CA MET A 11 11.92 7.36 -8.58
C MET A 11 12.78 7.70 -7.36
N CYS A 12 13.65 6.79 -6.89
CA CYS A 12 14.62 7.06 -5.83
C CYS A 12 15.55 8.21 -6.22
N ASP A 13 16.14 8.15 -7.41
CA ASP A 13 17.03 9.20 -7.94
C ASP A 13 16.30 10.55 -7.99
N ARG A 14 15.03 10.56 -8.39
CA ARG A 14 14.22 11.77 -8.53
C ARG A 14 13.90 12.44 -7.19
N VAL A 15 13.72 11.67 -6.13
CA VAL A 15 13.39 12.17 -4.78
C VAL A 15 14.61 12.28 -3.86
N GLY A 16 15.83 11.96 -4.36
CA GLY A 16 17.07 12.04 -3.60
C GLY A 16 17.27 10.90 -2.60
N ILE A 17 16.65 9.73 -2.83
CA ILE A 17 16.83 8.52 -2.02
C ILE A 17 17.98 7.71 -2.61
N GLY A 18 18.99 7.36 -1.78
CA GLY A 18 20.04 6.43 -2.14
C GLY A 18 19.46 5.05 -2.48
N TYR A 19 19.98 4.40 -3.52
CA TYR A 19 19.49 3.11 -3.96
C TYR A 19 20.65 2.11 -4.13
N LYS A 20 20.48 0.93 -3.52
CA LYS A 20 21.42 -0.18 -3.65
C LYS A 20 20.64 -1.44 -4.06
N GLU A 21 21.10 -2.10 -5.11
CA GLU A 21 20.46 -3.30 -5.65
C GLU A 21 21.35 -4.52 -5.44
N PHE A 22 20.75 -5.61 -5.00
CA PHE A 22 21.37 -6.93 -4.91
C PHE A 22 20.69 -7.87 -5.89
N LEU A 23 21.37 -8.19 -6.99
CA LEU A 23 20.92 -9.20 -7.95
C LEU A 23 21.46 -10.55 -7.51
N LEU A 24 20.56 -11.44 -7.16
CA LEU A 24 20.90 -12.82 -6.78
C LEU A 24 20.48 -13.78 -7.90
N PRO A 25 21.27 -14.84 -8.16
CA PRO A 25 20.88 -15.91 -9.09
C PRO A 25 19.55 -16.56 -8.68
N ASP A 26 18.81 -17.08 -9.67
CA ASP A 26 17.52 -17.74 -9.42
C ASP A 26 17.67 -19.00 -8.53
N GLU A 27 18.85 -19.64 -8.54
CA GLU A 27 19.17 -20.82 -7.72
C GLU A 27 19.63 -20.47 -6.29
N THR A 28 19.61 -19.19 -5.92
CA THR A 28 20.02 -18.77 -4.58
C THR A 28 19.24 -19.49 -3.50
N SER A 29 19.97 -20.06 -2.54
CA SER A 29 19.32 -20.75 -1.40
C SER A 29 18.65 -19.75 -0.43
N SER A 30 17.67 -20.26 0.32
CA SER A 30 17.01 -19.47 1.37
C SER A 30 17.97 -18.95 2.43
N SER A 31 19.03 -19.71 2.77
CA SER A 31 20.06 -19.30 3.73
C SER A 31 20.88 -18.11 3.24
N ILE A 32 21.28 -18.10 1.97
CA ILE A 32 22.03 -16.97 1.38
C ILE A 32 21.17 -15.70 1.34
N LEU A 33 19.89 -15.83 0.96
CA LEU A 33 18.99 -14.68 0.96
C LEU A 33 18.71 -14.17 2.39
N ALA A 34 18.52 -15.08 3.35
CA ALA A 34 18.35 -14.76 4.76
C ALA A 34 19.57 -14.02 5.34
N GLU A 35 20.78 -14.49 5.05
CA GLU A 35 22.03 -13.81 5.45
C GLU A 35 22.11 -12.39 4.84
N LYS A 36 21.73 -12.24 3.57
CA LYS A 36 21.70 -10.94 2.90
C LYS A 36 20.70 -9.97 3.55
N ILE A 37 19.51 -10.45 3.90
CA ILE A 37 18.51 -9.66 4.62
C ILE A 37 19.06 -9.21 5.97
N GLU A 38 19.69 -10.12 6.74
CA GLU A 38 20.23 -9.79 8.04
C GLU A 38 21.37 -8.77 7.96
N LEU A 39 22.26 -8.89 6.99
CA LEU A 39 23.29 -7.89 6.73
C LEU A 39 22.69 -6.50 6.45
N CYS A 40 21.59 -6.43 5.71
CA CYS A 40 20.90 -5.17 5.48
C CYS A 40 20.16 -4.65 6.72
N ASN A 41 19.60 -5.53 7.54
CA ASN A 41 18.96 -5.17 8.81
C ASN A 41 19.96 -4.51 9.77
N CYS A 42 21.19 -5.07 9.86
CA CYS A 42 22.24 -4.60 10.76
C CYS A 42 23.04 -3.41 10.21
N ASP A 43 22.84 -2.99 8.97
CA ASP A 43 23.56 -1.87 8.36
C ASP A 43 22.79 -0.56 8.64
N ASP A 44 23.34 0.27 9.53
CA ASP A 44 22.74 1.57 9.92
C ASP A 44 22.68 2.59 8.77
N THR A 45 23.34 2.33 7.66
CA THR A 45 23.27 3.19 6.45
C THR A 45 22.10 2.84 5.54
N ILE A 46 21.38 1.75 5.84
CA ILE A 46 20.19 1.28 5.10
C ILE A 46 18.93 1.62 5.91
N ASP A 47 18.14 2.57 5.42
CA ASP A 47 16.89 3.01 6.05
C ASP A 47 15.70 2.14 5.68
N GLY A 48 15.76 1.44 4.54
CA GLY A 48 14.64 0.62 4.05
C GLY A 48 15.08 -0.54 3.16
N ILE A 49 14.32 -1.63 3.26
CA ILE A 49 14.58 -2.88 2.53
C ILE A 49 13.32 -3.27 1.76
N ILE A 50 13.50 -3.64 0.49
CA ILE A 50 12.45 -4.21 -0.35
C ILE A 50 12.92 -5.57 -0.88
N ILE A 51 12.13 -6.60 -0.65
CA ILE A 51 12.27 -7.89 -1.31
C ILE A 51 11.38 -7.89 -2.55
N GLN A 52 12.01 -7.86 -3.75
CA GLN A 52 11.23 -7.81 -4.98
C GLN A 52 10.51 -9.14 -5.24
N LEU A 53 9.18 -9.08 -5.26
CA LEU A 53 8.31 -10.23 -5.51
C LEU A 53 7.92 -10.37 -6.99
N PRO A 54 7.54 -11.59 -7.43
CA PRO A 54 7.56 -12.84 -6.68
C PRO A 54 8.98 -13.42 -6.55
N LEU A 55 9.22 -14.17 -5.48
CA LEU A 55 10.43 -15.00 -5.34
C LEU A 55 10.27 -16.30 -6.13
N PRO A 56 11.40 -16.98 -6.47
CA PRO A 56 11.39 -18.36 -6.99
C PRO A 56 10.64 -19.32 -6.04
N ASP A 57 9.91 -20.29 -6.60
CA ASP A 57 9.00 -21.19 -5.85
C ASP A 57 9.70 -22.02 -4.76
N HIS A 58 11.01 -22.27 -4.86
CA HIS A 58 11.78 -22.98 -3.84
C HIS A 58 12.11 -22.16 -2.58
N LEU A 59 11.88 -20.86 -2.61
CA LEU A 59 12.14 -19.96 -1.48
C LEU A 59 10.89 -19.79 -0.60
N PRO A 60 11.02 -19.87 0.72
CA PRO A 60 9.90 -19.64 1.64
C PRO A 60 9.59 -18.13 1.75
N GLU A 61 8.90 -17.59 0.75
CA GLU A 61 8.64 -16.16 0.57
C GLU A 61 8.11 -15.48 1.85
N GLU A 62 7.10 -16.08 2.50
CA GLU A 62 6.49 -15.50 3.69
C GLU A 62 7.49 -15.38 4.85
N SER A 63 8.27 -16.43 5.10
CA SER A 63 9.27 -16.42 6.17
C SER A 63 10.37 -15.39 5.92
N LEU A 64 10.81 -15.26 4.68
CA LEU A 64 11.86 -14.29 4.31
C LEU A 64 11.37 -12.85 4.44
N LEU A 65 10.11 -12.56 4.10
CA LEU A 65 9.51 -11.24 4.30
C LEU A 65 9.44 -10.86 5.79
N GLN A 66 9.18 -11.85 6.68
CA GLN A 66 9.13 -11.61 8.11
C GLN A 66 10.53 -11.43 8.74
N MET A 67 11.62 -11.70 8.02
CA MET A 67 12.99 -11.44 8.48
C MET A 67 13.41 -9.98 8.34
N VAL A 68 12.78 -9.22 7.46
CA VAL A 68 13.04 -7.77 7.35
C VAL A 68 12.58 -7.09 8.65
N TYR A 69 13.44 -6.30 9.26
CA TYR A 69 13.05 -5.58 10.48
C TYR A 69 11.87 -4.65 10.21
N PRO A 70 10.86 -4.62 11.08
CA PRO A 70 9.62 -3.84 10.87
C PRO A 70 9.87 -2.37 10.54
N ASP A 71 10.93 -1.81 11.12
CA ASP A 71 11.30 -0.40 10.93
C ASP A 71 12.10 -0.15 9.63
N LYS A 72 12.51 -1.22 8.93
CA LYS A 72 13.11 -1.18 7.60
C LYS A 72 12.23 -1.79 6.51
N ASP A 73 11.09 -2.38 6.87
CA ASP A 73 10.13 -2.98 5.93
C ASP A 73 9.28 -1.89 5.27
N VAL A 74 9.85 -1.22 4.28
CA VAL A 74 9.17 -0.11 3.58
C VAL A 74 8.00 -0.55 2.68
N ASP A 75 7.89 -1.84 2.34
CA ASP A 75 6.71 -2.40 1.67
C ASP A 75 5.54 -2.69 2.66
N GLY A 76 5.81 -2.70 3.97
CA GLY A 76 4.81 -2.88 5.03
C GLY A 76 4.22 -4.29 5.11
N PHE A 77 4.97 -5.34 4.70
CA PHE A 77 4.50 -6.73 4.71
C PHE A 77 4.79 -7.48 6.01
N HIS A 78 5.64 -6.93 6.86
CA HIS A 78 5.92 -7.54 8.15
C HIS A 78 4.66 -7.58 9.02
N ALA A 79 4.46 -8.70 9.74
CA ALA A 79 3.26 -8.93 10.56
C ALA A 79 3.00 -7.81 11.56
N LEU A 80 4.05 -7.23 12.17
CA LEU A 80 3.91 -6.08 13.08
C LEU A 80 3.39 -4.83 12.36
N ASN A 81 3.82 -4.56 11.14
CA ASN A 81 3.31 -3.44 10.36
C ASN A 81 1.84 -3.62 9.99
N ILE A 82 1.44 -4.84 9.64
CA ILE A 82 0.02 -5.18 9.42
C ILE A 82 -0.79 -5.08 10.72
N ALA A 83 -0.26 -5.58 11.85
CA ALA A 83 -0.94 -5.49 13.15
C ALA A 83 -1.21 -4.04 13.58
N ARG A 84 -0.30 -3.11 13.27
CA ARG A 84 -0.48 -1.69 13.51
C ARG A 84 -1.69 -1.09 12.79
N LEU A 85 -2.10 -1.66 11.64
CA LEU A 85 -3.33 -1.22 10.95
C LEU A 85 -4.60 -1.55 11.73
N VAL A 86 -4.60 -2.65 12.48
CA VAL A 86 -5.75 -3.07 13.31
C VAL A 86 -5.93 -2.14 14.49
N SER A 87 -4.82 -1.61 15.03
CA SER A 87 -4.82 -0.74 16.21
C SER A 87 -5.10 0.73 15.88
N ARG A 88 -5.31 1.07 14.62
CA ARG A 88 -5.67 2.45 14.24
C ARG A 88 -7.07 2.76 14.73
N PRO A 89 -7.28 3.89 15.44
CA PRO A 89 -8.61 4.34 15.74
C PRO A 89 -9.40 4.57 14.46
N VAL A 90 -10.69 4.26 14.49
CA VAL A 90 -11.61 4.73 13.45
C VAL A 90 -11.61 6.26 13.55
N MET A 91 -11.20 6.94 12.49
CA MET A 91 -11.20 8.41 12.46
C MET A 91 -12.65 8.89 12.58
N ASP A 92 -12.90 9.81 13.49
CA ASP A 92 -14.21 10.47 13.54
C ASP A 92 -14.36 11.46 12.38
N SER A 93 -15.59 11.96 12.18
CA SER A 93 -15.91 12.87 11.08
C SER A 93 -15.15 14.20 11.18
N GLU A 94 -14.87 14.67 12.39
CA GLU A 94 -14.17 15.94 12.64
C GLU A 94 -12.69 15.82 12.30
N GLU A 95 -12.03 14.69 12.66
CA GLU A 95 -10.64 14.42 12.27
C GLU A 95 -10.47 14.29 10.75
N ILE A 96 -11.46 13.70 10.06
CA ILE A 96 -11.46 13.59 8.61
C ILE A 96 -11.67 14.97 7.95
N GLU A 97 -12.56 15.80 8.51
CA GLU A 97 -12.81 17.14 8.00
C GLU A 97 -11.60 18.07 8.24
N GLU A 98 -10.92 17.96 9.38
CA GLU A 98 -9.70 18.69 9.67
C GLU A 98 -8.55 18.25 8.71
N MET A 99 -8.38 16.96 8.45
CA MET A 99 -7.43 16.47 7.44
C MET A 99 -7.75 16.94 6.02
N VAL A 100 -9.04 17.10 5.70
CA VAL A 100 -9.48 17.60 4.38
C VAL A 100 -9.41 19.12 4.32
N SER A 101 -9.65 19.84 5.42
CA SER A 101 -9.58 21.30 5.49
C SER A 101 -8.15 21.83 5.50
N ASP A 102 -7.21 21.13 6.14
CA ASP A 102 -5.77 21.43 6.06
C ASP A 102 -5.20 21.22 4.64
N ASN A 103 -5.94 20.49 3.79
CA ASN A 103 -5.69 20.39 2.35
C ASN A 103 -6.44 21.48 1.54
N SER A 104 -6.68 22.66 2.09
CA SER A 104 -7.26 23.79 1.38
C SER A 104 -6.42 24.27 0.17
N ASP A 105 -5.17 23.83 0.05
CA ASP A 105 -4.34 23.90 -1.16
C ASP A 105 -4.68 22.80 -2.21
N PHE A 106 -5.52 21.81 -1.87
CA PHE A 106 -6.14 20.94 -2.85
C PHE A 106 -7.34 21.67 -3.47
N GLY A 107 -7.08 22.52 -4.44
CA GLY A 107 -8.11 23.14 -5.27
C GLY A 107 -9.05 22.10 -5.90
N LEU A 108 -10.01 21.63 -5.10
CA LEU A 108 -11.17 20.88 -5.54
C LEU A 108 -12.16 21.86 -6.18
N GLY A 109 -11.75 22.42 -7.33
CA GLY A 109 -12.73 22.96 -8.27
C GLY A 109 -13.69 21.84 -8.67
N SER A 110 -14.98 22.17 -8.71
CA SER A 110 -16.08 21.32 -9.17
C SER A 110 -15.69 20.41 -10.33
N ILE A 111 -16.21 19.17 -10.31
CA ILE A 111 -15.89 18.06 -11.23
C ILE A 111 -16.23 18.34 -12.71
N GLU A 112 -16.77 19.51 -13.04
CA GLU A 112 -17.07 19.89 -14.41
C GLU A 112 -15.80 20.40 -15.11
N GLY A 113 -15.22 19.54 -15.98
CA GLY A 113 -14.19 19.93 -16.95
C GLY A 113 -12.75 19.56 -16.59
N ARG A 114 -12.47 18.41 -15.98
CA ARG A 114 -11.08 17.97 -15.77
C ARG A 114 -10.49 17.42 -17.06
N ASP A 115 -9.52 18.15 -17.61
CA ASP A 115 -8.57 17.64 -18.58
C ASP A 115 -7.85 16.43 -17.97
N ASN A 116 -7.82 15.32 -18.73
CA ASN A 116 -7.10 14.07 -18.39
C ASN A 116 -5.56 14.23 -18.38
N ASN A 117 -5.07 15.45 -18.33
CA ASN A 117 -3.65 15.78 -18.36
C ASN A 117 -3.13 16.05 -16.95
N CYS A 118 -3.18 15.02 -16.10
CA CYS A 118 -2.64 15.11 -14.75
C CYS A 118 -1.10 15.02 -14.83
N ASP A 119 -0.43 16.12 -14.56
CA ASP A 119 1.04 16.20 -14.52
C ASP A 119 1.57 15.22 -13.46
N PRO A 120 2.36 14.21 -13.85
CA PRO A 120 2.93 13.24 -12.92
C PRO A 120 3.72 13.89 -11.78
N ASP A 121 4.32 15.05 -11.99
CA ASP A 121 5.11 15.77 -10.99
C ASP A 121 4.25 16.42 -9.91
N GLN A 122 3.06 16.86 -10.25
CA GLN A 122 2.08 17.33 -9.26
C GLN A 122 1.54 16.19 -8.41
N ILE A 123 1.33 15.01 -9.00
CA ILE A 123 0.91 13.81 -8.25
C ILE A 123 2.01 13.43 -7.25
N VAL A 124 3.26 13.38 -7.68
CA VAL A 124 4.40 13.03 -6.82
C VAL A 124 4.55 14.01 -5.65
N SER A 125 4.48 15.33 -5.91
CA SER A 125 4.61 16.33 -4.83
C SER A 125 3.48 16.27 -3.80
N ARG A 126 2.26 15.97 -4.24
CA ARG A 126 1.08 15.78 -3.39
C ARG A 126 1.17 14.51 -2.55
N VAL A 127 1.58 13.40 -3.18
CA VAL A 127 1.84 12.13 -2.47
C VAL A 127 2.94 12.28 -1.42
N GLN A 128 4.02 13.01 -1.73
CA GLN A 128 5.09 13.30 -0.77
C GLN A 128 4.58 14.08 0.45
N LYS A 129 3.80 15.12 0.26
CA LYS A 129 3.18 15.89 1.37
C LYS A 129 2.25 15.01 2.21
N SER A 130 1.42 14.18 1.57
CA SER A 130 0.53 13.25 2.26
C SER A 130 1.31 12.22 3.10
N ILE A 131 2.39 11.64 2.56
CA ILE A 131 3.24 10.67 3.26
C ILE A 131 3.91 11.33 4.47
N ILE A 132 4.45 12.54 4.34
CA ILE A 132 5.12 13.25 5.43
C ILE A 132 4.15 13.56 6.58
N ASN A 133 2.93 13.99 6.28
CA ASN A 133 1.93 14.27 7.30
C ASN A 133 1.42 13.01 8.00
N THR A 134 1.28 11.91 7.26
CA THR A 134 0.89 10.61 7.82
C THR A 134 1.98 10.00 8.71
N SER A 135 3.26 10.19 8.36
CA SER A 135 4.42 9.66 9.09
C SER A 135 4.59 10.27 10.50
N LYS A 136 4.14 11.49 10.72
CA LYS A 136 4.26 12.15 12.04
C LYS A 136 3.36 11.56 13.12
N LYS A 137 2.28 10.85 12.76
CA LYS A 137 1.32 10.22 13.69
C LYS A 137 1.41 8.69 13.75
N GLN A 138 2.22 8.03 12.93
CA GLN A 138 2.21 6.56 12.81
C GLN A 138 3.60 5.95 12.99
N CYS A 139 3.73 5.11 14.02
CA CYS A 139 4.86 4.18 14.16
C CYS A 139 4.66 3.00 13.20
N GLY A 140 5.49 2.90 12.15
CA GLY A 140 5.57 1.76 11.23
C GLY A 140 5.11 2.05 9.80
N PHE A 141 5.51 1.18 8.90
CA PHE A 141 5.20 1.31 7.48
C PHE A 141 3.82 0.72 7.14
N THR A 142 3.16 1.34 6.19
CA THR A 142 1.88 0.88 5.64
C THR A 142 2.14 0.22 4.29
N PRO A 143 1.47 -0.91 3.97
CA PRO A 143 1.62 -1.53 2.66
C PRO A 143 1.40 -0.54 1.52
N CYS A 144 2.39 -0.42 0.63
CA CYS A 144 2.45 0.65 -0.38
C CYS A 144 1.26 0.66 -1.32
N THR A 145 0.84 -0.50 -1.86
CA THR A 145 -0.29 -0.58 -2.80
C THR A 145 -1.62 -0.23 -2.14
N PRO A 146 -1.99 -0.78 -0.97
CA PRO A 146 -3.14 -0.32 -0.20
C PRO A 146 -3.12 1.18 0.09
N GLN A 147 -1.99 1.72 0.52
CA GLN A 147 -1.84 3.15 0.78
C GLN A 147 -2.06 3.98 -0.50
N GLY A 148 -1.51 3.54 -1.62
CA GLY A 148 -1.71 4.18 -2.93
C GLY A 148 -3.18 4.22 -3.35
N ILE A 149 -3.93 3.13 -3.11
CA ILE A 149 -5.38 3.08 -3.39
C ILE A 149 -6.13 4.10 -2.52
N VAL A 150 -5.82 4.14 -1.22
CA VAL A 150 -6.45 5.09 -0.29
C VAL A 150 -6.13 6.52 -0.70
N THR A 151 -4.86 6.82 -1.00
CA THR A 151 -4.46 8.16 -1.50
C THR A 151 -5.17 8.54 -2.79
N LEU A 152 -5.40 7.57 -3.70
CA LEU A 152 -6.14 7.80 -4.93
C LEU A 152 -7.62 8.13 -4.66
N LEU A 153 -8.25 7.44 -3.71
CA LEU A 153 -9.62 7.72 -3.29
C LEU A 153 -9.74 9.14 -2.72
N ASP A 154 -8.78 9.55 -1.88
CA ASP A 154 -8.72 10.90 -1.33
C ASP A 154 -8.53 11.95 -2.43
N PHE A 155 -7.64 11.67 -3.38
CA PHE A 155 -7.40 12.56 -4.52
C PHE A 155 -8.68 12.84 -5.32
N TYR A 156 -9.55 11.83 -5.48
CA TYR A 156 -10.84 11.99 -6.15
C TYR A 156 -11.97 12.46 -5.21
N GLY A 157 -11.66 12.80 -3.96
CA GLY A 157 -12.66 13.27 -2.99
C GLY A 157 -13.69 12.21 -2.59
N PHE A 158 -13.31 10.91 -2.67
CA PHE A 158 -14.22 9.84 -2.27
C PHE A 158 -14.33 9.78 -0.75
N LYS A 159 -15.49 10.13 -0.22
CA LYS A 159 -15.80 10.03 1.21
C LYS A 159 -16.31 8.61 1.52
N GLY A 160 -15.54 7.87 2.33
CA GLY A 160 -15.82 6.45 2.62
C GLY A 160 -16.86 6.22 3.72
N MET A 161 -17.06 7.17 4.63
CA MET A 161 -17.91 7.01 5.80
C MET A 161 -19.33 6.56 5.44
N GLY A 162 -19.77 5.45 6.07
CA GLY A 162 -21.08 4.84 5.84
C GLY A 162 -21.23 4.10 4.51
N LYS A 163 -20.20 4.10 3.64
CA LYS A 163 -20.20 3.41 2.35
C LYS A 163 -19.77 1.96 2.46
N ARG A 164 -20.15 1.18 1.46
CA ARG A 164 -19.85 -0.25 1.37
C ARG A 164 -18.73 -0.48 0.37
N ALA A 165 -17.65 -1.11 0.83
CA ALA A 165 -16.55 -1.57 -0.01
C ALA A 165 -16.61 -3.08 -0.21
N LEU A 166 -16.39 -3.52 -1.44
CA LEU A 166 -16.21 -4.91 -1.79
C LEU A 166 -14.81 -5.12 -2.33
N ILE A 167 -14.05 -6.00 -1.70
CA ILE A 167 -12.70 -6.37 -2.10
C ILE A 167 -12.70 -7.78 -2.65
N ILE A 168 -12.36 -7.94 -3.92
CA ILE A 168 -12.17 -9.24 -4.56
C ILE A 168 -10.69 -9.61 -4.45
N GLY A 169 -10.41 -10.61 -3.62
CA GLY A 169 -9.06 -11.06 -3.32
C GLY A 169 -8.60 -10.70 -1.90
N CYS A 170 -8.32 -11.73 -1.10
CA CYS A 170 -7.93 -11.63 0.31
C CYS A 170 -6.42 -11.84 0.52
N GLY A 171 -5.60 -11.37 -0.42
CA GLY A 171 -4.14 -11.45 -0.38
C GLY A 171 -3.47 -10.29 0.35
N ARG A 172 -2.15 -10.12 0.09
CA ARG A 172 -1.30 -9.08 0.69
C ARG A 172 -1.74 -7.64 0.42
N VAL A 173 -2.51 -7.42 -0.64
CA VAL A 173 -3.08 -6.11 -0.95
C VAL A 173 -4.48 -5.96 -0.34
N GLY A 174 -5.34 -6.96 -0.56
CA GLY A 174 -6.76 -6.86 -0.18
C GLY A 174 -6.98 -6.78 1.33
N ARG A 175 -6.28 -7.60 2.13
CA ARG A 175 -6.46 -7.59 3.59
C ARG A 175 -6.05 -6.27 4.24
N PRO A 176 -4.84 -5.74 4.02
CA PRO A 176 -4.46 -4.45 4.59
C PRO A 176 -5.35 -3.31 4.11
N LEU A 177 -5.73 -3.31 2.82
CA LEU A 177 -6.65 -2.31 2.29
C LEU A 177 -7.98 -2.30 3.03
N GLY A 178 -8.55 -3.47 3.29
CA GLY A 178 -9.82 -3.53 4.03
C GLY A 178 -9.72 -2.98 5.44
N LEU A 179 -8.61 -3.21 6.15
CA LEU A 179 -8.36 -2.60 7.46
C LEU A 179 -8.30 -1.07 7.36
N MET A 180 -7.65 -0.55 6.31
CA MET A 180 -7.57 0.89 6.08
C MET A 180 -8.92 1.51 5.72
N LEU A 181 -9.78 0.80 4.97
CA LEU A 181 -11.13 1.24 4.63
C LEU A 181 -12.08 1.15 5.83
N LEU A 182 -11.92 0.12 6.69
CA LEU A 182 -12.63 0.04 7.97
C LEU A 182 -12.31 1.24 8.86
N ALA A 183 -11.02 1.61 8.98
CA ALA A 183 -10.60 2.79 9.75
C ALA A 183 -11.15 4.10 9.19
N ARG A 184 -11.69 4.12 7.98
CA ARG A 184 -12.38 5.24 7.32
C ARG A 184 -13.90 5.18 7.43
N GLY A 185 -14.42 4.33 8.33
CA GLY A 185 -15.85 4.19 8.58
C GLY A 185 -16.62 3.46 7.47
N MET A 186 -15.93 2.69 6.60
CA MET A 186 -16.58 1.90 5.57
C MET A 186 -17.01 0.53 6.12
N THR A 187 -18.11 -0.01 5.59
CA THR A 187 -18.44 -1.43 5.73
C THR A 187 -17.68 -2.23 4.67
N VAL A 188 -16.77 -3.12 5.09
CA VAL A 188 -15.93 -3.88 4.15
C VAL A 188 -16.39 -5.33 4.05
N SER A 189 -16.54 -5.79 2.82
CA SER A 189 -16.80 -7.19 2.48
C SER A 189 -15.68 -7.73 1.61
N TYR A 190 -15.37 -9.02 1.80
CA TYR A 190 -14.38 -9.72 0.97
C TYR A 190 -15.05 -10.83 0.16
N ILE A 191 -14.50 -11.04 -1.03
CA ILE A 191 -14.80 -12.16 -1.91
C ILE A 191 -13.48 -12.85 -2.27
N ASP A 192 -13.48 -14.16 -2.21
CA ASP A 192 -12.38 -15.01 -2.66
C ASP A 192 -12.87 -16.06 -3.68
N ARG A 193 -11.95 -16.94 -4.09
CA ARG A 193 -12.24 -18.04 -5.03
C ARG A 193 -13.27 -19.06 -4.53
N HIS A 194 -13.58 -19.07 -3.23
CA HIS A 194 -14.55 -20.01 -2.62
C HIS A 194 -15.94 -19.39 -2.51
N THR A 195 -16.08 -18.09 -2.75
CA THR A 195 -17.37 -17.39 -2.72
C THR A 195 -18.23 -17.82 -3.93
N ARG A 196 -19.48 -18.18 -3.67
CA ARG A 196 -20.41 -18.61 -4.74
C ARG A 196 -20.62 -17.48 -5.74
N HIS A 197 -20.63 -17.83 -7.03
CA HIS A 197 -20.77 -16.86 -8.13
C HIS A 197 -22.02 -15.97 -8.00
N ILE A 198 -23.16 -16.55 -7.63
CA ILE A 198 -24.41 -15.79 -7.46
C ILE A 198 -24.30 -14.72 -6.34
N ASP A 199 -23.62 -15.05 -5.25
CA ASP A 199 -23.38 -14.12 -4.15
C ASP A 199 -22.42 -13.00 -4.56
N THR A 200 -21.45 -13.31 -5.42
CA THR A 200 -20.52 -12.32 -5.99
C THR A 200 -21.26 -11.25 -6.78
N ILE A 201 -22.12 -11.65 -7.71
CA ILE A 201 -22.89 -10.70 -8.53
C ILE A 201 -23.79 -9.80 -7.68
N LYS A 202 -24.47 -10.38 -6.69
CA LYS A 202 -25.34 -9.63 -5.79
C LYS A 202 -24.54 -8.57 -5.02
N ARG A 203 -23.40 -8.96 -4.44
CA ARG A 203 -22.54 -8.06 -3.65
C ARG A 203 -21.95 -6.93 -4.49
N ILE A 204 -21.55 -7.20 -5.75
CA ILE A 204 -21.03 -6.17 -6.66
C ILE A 204 -22.11 -5.09 -6.90
N ARG A 205 -23.36 -5.48 -7.07
CA ARG A 205 -24.45 -4.52 -7.31
C ARG A 205 -24.77 -3.64 -6.10
N ASP A 206 -24.49 -4.15 -4.91
CA ASP A 206 -24.82 -3.51 -3.64
C ASP A 206 -23.64 -2.73 -3.04
N THR A 207 -22.56 -2.51 -3.80
CA THR A 207 -21.34 -1.86 -3.29
C THR A 207 -21.13 -0.46 -3.86
N ASP A 208 -20.57 0.43 -3.04
CA ASP A 208 -20.22 1.79 -3.45
C ASP A 208 -18.78 1.87 -3.97
N LEU A 209 -17.90 0.98 -3.49
CA LEU A 209 -16.51 0.87 -3.90
C LEU A 209 -16.14 -0.59 -4.19
N LEU A 210 -15.78 -0.87 -5.44
CA LEU A 210 -15.26 -2.18 -5.84
C LEU A 210 -13.75 -2.12 -6.04
N VAL A 211 -13.02 -2.99 -5.34
CA VAL A 211 -11.58 -3.17 -5.52
C VAL A 211 -11.28 -4.60 -5.95
N VAL A 212 -10.54 -4.74 -7.03
CA VAL A 212 -10.08 -6.05 -7.53
C VAL A 212 -8.59 -6.20 -7.24
N ALA A 213 -8.25 -7.07 -6.29
CA ALA A 213 -6.90 -7.32 -5.80
C ALA A 213 -6.49 -8.79 -6.00
N VAL A 214 -6.83 -9.36 -7.15
CA VAL A 214 -6.45 -10.72 -7.56
C VAL A 214 -5.29 -10.66 -8.53
N GLY A 215 -4.21 -11.39 -8.21
CA GLY A 215 -3.12 -11.64 -9.15
C GLY A 215 -3.52 -12.83 -10.04
N ILE A 216 -3.47 -12.63 -11.35
CA ILE A 216 -3.48 -13.75 -12.31
C ILE A 216 -2.03 -14.18 -12.46
N ARG A 217 -1.75 -15.42 -12.06
CA ARG A 217 -0.49 -16.10 -12.38
C ARG A 217 -0.64 -16.87 -13.67
#